data_dbeabf5327cd8634c43fbf1754f9d86f
#
_entry.id   dbeabf5327cd8634c43fbf1754f9d86f
#
_cell.length_a   1.000
_cell.length_b   1.000
_cell.length_c   1.000
_cell.angle_alpha   90.00
_cell.angle_beta   90.00
_cell.angle_gamma   90.00
#
_symmetry.space_group_name_H-M   'P 1'
#
loop_
_entity.id
_entity.type
_entity.pdbx_description
1 polymer ?
#
loop_
_entity_poly.entity_id
_entity_poly.type
_entity_poly.pdbx_seq_one_letter_code
_entity_poly.pdbx_strand_id
1 'polypeptide(L)'
;MKFSSLSVIGLGYIGLPTAAVFASRKIKVIGVDVNQKAVDTINQGKIHIVEPDLDIVVHAAVTEGFLKATTVAEAADAFIVAVPTPFKGDNHEPDLSYIQAACQAISPVLAKGNLVILESTSPVGATEQMAQWLADARPDLTFPQTHDEQSDIRIAHCPERVLPGHVMRELIENDRVIGGITARCSDYAVALYKTFVQGECVITNARTAEMAKLTENSFRDVNIAFANELSMICDKLDINVWELIKLANRHPRVNILQPGPGVGGHCIAVDPWFIVSKTPEQARLIRTAREVNDSKPEWVINKVKIAIADFMQANPDKTTKDVSVACYGLAFKPDIDDLRESPALSIAQQIMTLHNGAVLLVEPNVQSLPAKLSSAELVEFETAFAQADIHVLLVDHKAFKAAKPSHGIIVDSKGIW
;
A
#
# COMPACT_ATOMS: atom_id res chain seq x y z
N MET A 1 1.23 2.02 33.73
CA MET A 1 2.15 1.03 33.12
C MET A 1 3.31 1.74 32.50
N LYS A 2 4.52 1.18 32.56
CA LYS A 2 5.71 1.78 31.96
C LYS A 2 6.42 0.68 31.16
N PHE A 3 6.53 0.88 29.85
CA PHE A 3 7.33 0.00 28.98
C PHE A 3 8.75 0.57 28.88
N SER A 4 9.75 -0.26 29.13
CA SER A 4 11.17 0.08 29.03
C SER A 4 11.80 -0.43 27.73
N SER A 5 11.22 -1.48 27.18
CA SER A 5 11.70 -2.15 25.98
C SER A 5 10.55 -2.55 25.05
N LEU A 6 10.81 -2.53 23.75
CA LEU A 6 9.87 -2.89 22.68
C LEU A 6 10.62 -3.69 21.62
N SER A 7 10.02 -4.77 21.13
CA SER A 7 10.48 -5.48 19.94
C SER A 7 9.52 -5.22 18.77
N VAL A 8 10.03 -4.80 17.61
CA VAL A 8 9.24 -4.58 16.38
C VAL A 8 9.66 -5.62 15.36
N ILE A 9 8.72 -6.48 14.96
CA ILE A 9 8.94 -7.59 14.03
C ILE A 9 8.48 -7.18 12.62
N GLY A 10 9.44 -7.11 11.70
CA GLY A 10 9.27 -6.52 10.37
C GLY A 10 9.68 -5.05 10.37
N LEU A 11 10.73 -4.72 9.62
CA LEU A 11 11.30 -3.37 9.56
C LEU A 11 11.09 -2.72 8.17
N GLY A 12 9.95 -3.00 7.56
CA GLY A 12 9.52 -2.39 6.31
C GLY A 12 8.97 -0.96 6.50
N TYR A 13 8.14 -0.52 5.54
CA TYR A 13 7.58 0.84 5.46
C TYR A 13 6.74 1.28 6.68
N ILE A 14 6.28 0.34 7.49
CA ILE A 14 5.55 0.63 8.73
C ILE A 14 6.42 0.36 9.96
N GLY A 15 7.03 -0.81 10.05
CA GLY A 15 7.73 -1.21 11.26
C GLY A 15 8.98 -0.39 11.56
N LEU A 16 9.77 0.01 10.56
CA LEU A 16 10.95 0.84 10.80
C LEU A 16 10.59 2.24 11.31
N PRO A 17 9.63 2.99 10.69
CA PRO A 17 9.17 4.26 11.26
C PRO A 17 8.58 4.11 12.67
N THR A 18 7.74 3.10 12.90
CA THR A 18 7.20 2.80 14.24
C THR A 18 8.31 2.58 15.26
N ALA A 19 9.32 1.75 14.93
CA ALA A 19 10.49 1.51 15.77
C ALA A 19 11.26 2.79 16.07
N ALA A 20 11.51 3.62 15.05
CA ALA A 20 12.24 4.87 15.17
C ALA A 20 11.51 5.90 16.07
N VAL A 21 10.17 6.02 15.93
CA VAL A 21 9.37 6.93 16.76
C VAL A 21 9.40 6.50 18.22
N PHE A 22 9.22 5.21 18.54
CA PHE A 22 9.34 4.72 19.92
C PHE A 22 10.75 4.96 20.50
N ALA A 23 11.80 4.69 19.73
CA ALA A 23 13.18 4.91 20.12
C ALA A 23 13.46 6.40 20.42
N SER A 24 12.89 7.33 19.64
CA SER A 24 12.98 8.77 19.87
C SER A 24 12.38 9.20 21.22
N ARG A 25 11.47 8.39 21.78
CA ARG A 25 10.89 8.58 23.12
C ARG A 25 11.68 7.87 24.23
N LYS A 26 12.91 7.43 23.95
CA LYS A 26 13.84 6.77 24.88
C LYS A 26 13.35 5.40 25.38
N ILE A 27 12.52 4.73 24.60
CA ILE A 27 12.23 3.31 24.78
C ILE A 27 13.32 2.53 24.04
N LYS A 28 13.86 1.49 24.67
CA LYS A 28 14.81 0.59 24.00
C LYS A 28 14.08 -0.26 22.99
N VAL A 29 14.34 -0.04 21.71
CA VAL A 29 13.68 -0.77 20.61
C VAL A 29 14.62 -1.77 19.98
N ILE A 30 14.16 -3.00 19.87
CA ILE A 30 14.81 -4.10 19.16
C ILE A 30 14.00 -4.35 17.89
N GLY A 31 14.52 -3.89 16.76
CA GLY A 31 13.93 -4.17 15.46
C GLY A 31 14.35 -5.55 14.96
N VAL A 32 13.41 -6.37 14.52
CA VAL A 32 13.69 -7.72 14.03
C VAL A 32 13.26 -7.82 12.57
N ASP A 33 14.18 -8.20 11.68
CA ASP A 33 13.88 -8.44 10.27
C ASP A 33 14.70 -9.63 9.74
N VAL A 34 14.09 -10.42 8.88
CA VAL A 34 14.75 -11.59 8.26
C VAL A 34 15.81 -11.19 7.24
N ASN A 35 15.74 -9.95 6.73
CA ASN A 35 16.67 -9.42 5.75
C ASN A 35 17.94 -8.86 6.43
N GLN A 36 19.03 -9.64 6.43
CA GLN A 36 20.30 -9.24 7.02
C GLN A 36 20.82 -7.90 6.48
N LYS A 37 20.64 -7.62 5.19
CA LYS A 37 21.07 -6.35 4.58
C LYS A 37 20.31 -5.14 5.15
N ALA A 38 19.01 -5.29 5.40
CA ALA A 38 18.23 -4.26 6.06
C ALA A 38 18.71 -4.03 7.50
N VAL A 39 18.93 -5.11 8.24
CA VAL A 39 19.48 -5.08 9.61
C VAL A 39 20.84 -4.35 9.65
N ASP A 40 21.76 -4.70 8.75
CA ASP A 40 23.08 -4.07 8.70
C ASP A 40 22.99 -2.59 8.35
N THR A 41 22.10 -2.22 7.43
CA THR A 41 21.86 -0.83 7.03
C THR A 41 21.35 0.00 8.21
N ILE A 42 20.36 -0.51 8.93
CA ILE A 42 19.75 0.17 10.08
C ILE A 42 20.80 0.35 11.21
N ASN A 43 21.59 -0.68 11.50
CA ASN A 43 22.63 -0.61 12.54
C ASN A 43 23.77 0.38 12.19
N GLN A 44 23.90 0.78 10.92
CA GLN A 44 24.77 1.89 10.49
C GLN A 44 24.10 3.26 10.66
N GLY A 45 22.90 3.35 11.20
CA GLY A 45 22.12 4.58 11.29
C GLY A 45 21.57 5.06 9.95
N LYS A 46 21.37 4.15 9.00
CA LYS A 46 20.83 4.43 7.66
C LYS A 46 19.47 3.76 7.47
N ILE A 47 18.74 4.20 6.45
CA ILE A 47 17.45 3.61 6.06
C ILE A 47 17.59 2.83 4.75
N HIS A 48 16.75 1.81 4.56
CA HIS A 48 16.66 0.99 3.33
C HIS A 48 15.33 1.19 2.60
N ILE A 49 14.51 2.10 3.09
CA ILE A 49 13.23 2.52 2.51
C ILE A 49 13.26 4.03 2.29
N VAL A 50 12.41 4.56 1.41
CA VAL A 50 12.32 6.00 1.14
C VAL A 50 11.15 6.59 1.92
N GLU A 51 11.45 7.39 2.95
CA GLU A 51 10.46 8.14 3.71
C GLU A 51 11.12 9.43 4.25
N PRO A 52 10.51 10.61 4.04
CA PRO A 52 11.07 11.87 4.51
C PRO A 52 11.32 11.88 6.02
N ASP A 53 12.44 12.47 6.43
CA ASP A 53 12.88 12.66 7.82
C ASP A 53 13.15 11.37 8.62
N LEU A 54 12.87 10.20 8.08
CA LEU A 54 13.09 8.93 8.78
C LEU A 54 14.58 8.66 9.01
N ASP A 55 15.44 8.99 8.06
CA ASP A 55 16.89 8.81 8.14
C ASP A 55 17.49 9.58 9.35
N ILE A 56 17.03 10.79 9.59
CA ILE A 56 17.47 11.61 10.73
C ILE A 56 17.11 10.93 12.06
N VAL A 57 15.86 10.44 12.16
CA VAL A 57 15.37 9.82 13.39
C VAL A 57 16.03 8.47 13.66
N VAL A 58 16.22 7.64 12.61
CA VAL A 58 16.92 6.35 12.71
C VAL A 58 18.37 6.56 13.10
N HIS A 59 19.07 7.51 12.46
CA HIS A 59 20.47 7.84 12.78
C HIS A 59 20.63 8.24 14.26
N ALA A 60 19.79 9.13 14.74
CA ALA A 60 19.81 9.57 16.13
C ALA A 60 19.52 8.41 17.09
N ALA A 61 18.47 7.62 16.82
CA ALA A 61 18.05 6.52 17.67
C ALA A 61 19.13 5.41 17.80
N VAL A 62 19.81 5.08 16.70
CA VAL A 62 20.91 4.10 16.70
C VAL A 62 22.13 4.67 17.41
N THR A 63 22.54 5.91 17.14
CA THR A 63 23.70 6.56 17.77
C THR A 63 23.53 6.70 19.27
N GLU A 64 22.33 7.00 19.75
CA GLU A 64 22.00 7.10 21.18
C GLU A 64 21.78 5.73 21.86
N GLY A 65 21.77 4.63 21.09
CA GLY A 65 21.61 3.28 21.60
C GLY A 65 20.17 2.91 21.98
N PHE A 66 19.16 3.61 21.47
CA PHE A 66 17.75 3.30 21.69
C PHE A 66 17.13 2.43 20.57
N LEU A 67 17.77 2.31 19.41
CA LEU A 67 17.37 1.42 18.32
C LEU A 67 18.53 0.49 17.96
N LYS A 68 18.25 -0.82 17.95
CA LYS A 68 19.14 -1.88 17.48
C LYS A 68 18.34 -2.80 16.56
N ALA A 69 18.88 -3.17 15.42
CA ALA A 69 18.29 -4.17 14.53
C ALA A 69 18.99 -5.53 14.65
N THR A 70 18.23 -6.62 14.49
CA THR A 70 18.71 -8.00 14.56
C THR A 70 17.85 -8.91 13.70
N THR A 71 18.33 -10.11 13.41
CA THR A 71 17.55 -11.16 12.74
C THR A 71 16.87 -12.13 13.70
N VAL A 72 17.13 -12.01 15.01
CA VAL A 72 16.60 -12.91 16.04
C VAL A 72 15.83 -12.11 17.08
N ALA A 73 14.64 -12.56 17.45
CA ALA A 73 13.86 -11.92 18.49
C ALA A 73 14.55 -12.01 19.86
N GLU A 74 14.47 -10.91 20.60
CA GLU A 74 15.01 -10.80 21.98
C GLU A 74 13.88 -10.45 22.96
N ALA A 75 14.06 -10.71 24.23
CA ALA A 75 13.07 -10.39 25.27
C ALA A 75 12.79 -8.88 25.35
N ALA A 76 11.53 -8.51 25.44
CA ALA A 76 11.06 -7.13 25.56
C ALA A 76 9.76 -7.08 26.40
N ASP A 77 9.36 -5.88 26.85
CA ASP A 77 8.09 -5.70 27.57
C ASP A 77 6.89 -5.79 26.61
N ALA A 78 7.06 -5.38 25.37
CA ALA A 78 6.04 -5.42 24.33
C ALA A 78 6.62 -5.85 22.98
N PHE A 79 5.75 -6.40 22.13
CA PHE A 79 6.06 -6.84 20.77
C PHE A 79 5.04 -6.23 19.80
N ILE A 80 5.51 -5.64 18.70
CA ILE A 80 4.68 -5.19 17.59
C ILE A 80 5.01 -6.05 16.37
N VAL A 81 3.99 -6.67 15.79
CA VAL A 81 4.10 -7.46 14.56
C VAL A 81 3.64 -6.59 13.39
N ALA A 82 4.59 -6.18 12.53
CA ALA A 82 4.42 -5.29 11.38
C ALA A 82 4.96 -5.96 10.10
N VAL A 83 4.57 -7.20 9.87
CA VAL A 83 5.00 -8.03 8.73
C VAL A 83 4.03 -7.91 7.56
N PRO A 84 4.45 -8.23 6.31
CA PRO A 84 3.55 -8.25 5.16
C PRO A 84 2.38 -9.23 5.32
N THR A 85 1.24 -8.89 4.71
CA THR A 85 0.05 -9.75 4.61
C THR A 85 -0.45 -9.76 3.16
N PRO A 86 0.28 -10.39 2.23
CA PRO A 86 -0.17 -10.52 0.85
C PRO A 86 -1.36 -11.48 0.75
N PHE A 87 -1.99 -11.53 -0.40
CA PHE A 87 -2.91 -12.63 -0.72
C PHE A 87 -2.20 -13.71 -1.55
N LYS A 88 -2.78 -14.90 -1.60
CA LYS A 88 -2.31 -16.05 -2.36
C LYS A 88 -3.45 -16.72 -3.13
N GLY A 89 -3.08 -17.35 -4.24
CA GLY A 89 -4.01 -18.07 -5.10
C GLY A 89 -5.01 -17.18 -5.84
N ASP A 90 -5.78 -17.78 -6.73
CA ASP A 90 -6.76 -17.09 -7.57
C ASP A 90 -7.98 -16.58 -6.76
N ASN A 91 -8.22 -17.14 -5.58
CA ASN A 91 -9.28 -16.73 -4.66
C ASN A 91 -8.89 -15.52 -3.80
N HIS A 92 -7.68 -14.97 -3.96
CA HIS A 92 -7.18 -13.84 -3.18
C HIS A 92 -7.26 -14.06 -1.66
N GLU A 93 -6.98 -15.29 -1.21
CA GLU A 93 -6.96 -15.61 0.23
C GLU A 93 -5.79 -14.91 0.92
N PRO A 94 -5.99 -14.30 2.10
CA PRO A 94 -4.90 -13.65 2.83
C PRO A 94 -3.85 -14.67 3.25
N ASP A 95 -2.57 -14.35 3.01
CA ASP A 95 -1.46 -15.16 3.48
C ASP A 95 -1.00 -14.71 4.87
N LEU A 96 -1.40 -15.47 5.88
CA LEU A 96 -1.04 -15.22 7.28
C LEU A 96 0.26 -15.92 7.70
N SER A 97 0.98 -16.56 6.80
CA SER A 97 2.23 -17.31 7.12
C SER A 97 3.31 -16.40 7.71
N TYR A 98 3.36 -15.13 7.29
CA TYR A 98 4.30 -14.15 7.84
C TYR A 98 3.99 -13.82 9.30
N ILE A 99 2.70 -13.66 9.65
CA ILE A 99 2.27 -13.45 11.04
C ILE A 99 2.58 -14.69 11.88
N GLN A 100 2.31 -15.87 11.33
CA GLN A 100 2.63 -17.14 12.00
C GLN A 100 4.13 -17.30 12.25
N ALA A 101 4.97 -16.96 11.27
CA ALA A 101 6.43 -16.98 11.44
C ALA A 101 6.91 -15.96 12.50
N ALA A 102 6.31 -14.77 12.54
CA ALA A 102 6.57 -13.79 13.60
C ALA A 102 6.21 -14.34 14.99
N CYS A 103 5.05 -15.01 15.12
CA CYS A 103 4.66 -15.69 16.36
C CYS A 103 5.68 -16.73 16.79
N GLN A 104 6.15 -17.56 15.87
CA GLN A 104 7.17 -18.57 16.14
C GLN A 104 8.48 -17.92 16.61
N ALA A 105 8.88 -16.81 15.99
CA ALA A 105 10.11 -16.08 16.34
C ALA A 105 10.06 -15.48 17.75
N ILE A 106 8.91 -14.89 18.17
CA ILE A 106 8.79 -14.26 19.48
C ILE A 106 8.41 -15.22 20.61
N SER A 107 7.81 -16.37 20.30
CA SER A 107 7.36 -17.33 21.32
C SER A 107 8.43 -17.71 22.35
N PRO A 108 9.71 -17.99 22.00
CA PRO A 108 10.73 -18.38 22.96
C PRO A 108 11.07 -17.29 24.00
N VAL A 109 10.83 -16.04 23.65
CA VAL A 109 11.21 -14.86 24.46
C VAL A 109 10.03 -14.20 25.17
N LEU A 110 8.80 -14.70 24.97
CA LEU A 110 7.62 -14.20 25.69
C LEU A 110 7.70 -14.52 27.19
N ALA A 111 7.26 -13.58 28.00
CA ALA A 111 7.19 -13.69 29.46
C ALA A 111 5.86 -13.12 29.98
N LYS A 112 5.52 -13.51 31.22
CA LYS A 112 4.33 -12.96 31.90
C LYS A 112 4.35 -11.43 31.93
N GLY A 113 3.22 -10.82 31.61
CA GLY A 113 3.06 -9.38 31.55
C GLY A 113 3.32 -8.75 30.18
N ASN A 114 3.82 -9.52 29.22
CA ASN A 114 4.07 -9.00 27.87
C ASN A 114 2.79 -8.60 27.14
N LEU A 115 2.94 -7.58 26.29
CA LEU A 115 1.95 -7.11 25.34
C LEU A 115 2.39 -7.51 23.92
N VAL A 116 1.49 -8.10 23.13
CA VAL A 116 1.71 -8.37 21.70
C VAL A 116 0.66 -7.62 20.90
N ILE A 117 1.10 -6.80 19.95
CA ILE A 117 0.23 -6.00 19.08
C ILE A 117 0.40 -6.48 17.64
N LEU A 118 -0.69 -6.79 16.96
CA LEU A 118 -0.72 -6.95 15.52
C LEU A 118 -0.99 -5.59 14.88
N GLU A 119 0.03 -5.02 14.23
CA GLU A 119 -0.06 -3.73 13.52
C GLU A 119 -0.30 -3.94 12.01
N SER A 120 0.10 -5.09 11.46
CA SER A 120 -0.16 -5.47 10.06
C SER A 120 -1.64 -5.41 9.73
N THR A 121 -2.00 -4.81 8.58
CA THR A 121 -3.36 -4.91 8.05
C THR A 121 -3.74 -6.38 7.84
N SER A 122 -4.85 -6.82 8.40
CA SER A 122 -5.18 -8.23 8.52
C SER A 122 -6.67 -8.49 8.33
N PRO A 123 -7.05 -9.68 7.84
CA PRO A 123 -8.46 -10.08 7.81
C PRO A 123 -9.03 -10.22 9.23
N VAL A 124 -10.35 -10.04 9.35
CA VAL A 124 -11.05 -10.16 10.63
C VAL A 124 -10.84 -11.55 11.24
N GLY A 125 -10.35 -11.57 12.49
CA GLY A 125 -10.01 -12.77 13.25
C GLY A 125 -8.51 -13.14 13.22
N ALA A 126 -7.67 -12.38 12.51
CA ALA A 126 -6.23 -12.63 12.46
C ALA A 126 -5.55 -12.44 13.82
N THR A 127 -5.99 -11.46 14.61
CA THR A 127 -5.49 -11.21 15.97
C THR A 127 -5.80 -12.36 16.92
N GLU A 128 -7.00 -12.93 16.83
CA GLU A 128 -7.37 -14.11 17.59
C GLU A 128 -6.58 -15.34 17.14
N GLN A 129 -6.34 -15.48 15.84
CA GLN A 129 -5.52 -16.55 15.29
C GLN A 129 -4.05 -16.41 15.75
N MET A 130 -3.51 -15.19 15.77
CA MET A 130 -2.20 -14.90 16.34
C MET A 130 -2.13 -15.33 17.84
N ALA A 131 -3.15 -14.99 18.62
CA ALA A 131 -3.26 -15.40 20.01
C ALA A 131 -3.24 -16.93 20.17
N GLN A 132 -3.92 -17.64 19.28
CA GLN A 132 -3.94 -19.11 19.30
C GLN A 132 -2.56 -19.70 18.98
N TRP A 133 -1.87 -19.22 17.93
CA TRP A 133 -0.54 -19.68 17.60
C TRP A 133 0.49 -19.46 18.73
N LEU A 134 0.39 -18.33 19.42
CA LEU A 134 1.24 -18.06 20.58
C LEU A 134 0.91 -18.97 21.77
N ALA A 135 -0.37 -19.25 22.02
CA ALA A 135 -0.80 -20.17 23.08
C ALA A 135 -0.35 -21.61 22.80
N ASP A 136 -0.45 -22.06 21.57
CA ASP A 136 0.01 -23.39 21.17
C ASP A 136 1.53 -23.55 21.34
N ALA A 137 2.29 -22.49 21.06
CA ALA A 137 3.75 -22.48 21.21
C ALA A 137 4.22 -22.31 22.68
N ARG A 138 3.38 -21.73 23.57
CA ARG A 138 3.70 -21.42 24.96
C ARG A 138 2.60 -21.87 25.91
N PRO A 139 2.41 -23.21 26.08
CA PRO A 139 1.38 -23.76 26.96
C PRO A 139 1.66 -23.49 28.46
N ASP A 140 2.84 -22.98 28.79
CA ASP A 140 3.23 -22.53 30.14
C ASP A 140 2.70 -21.12 30.49
N LEU A 141 2.17 -20.38 29.51
CA LEU A 141 1.59 -19.04 29.68
C LEU A 141 0.08 -19.08 29.40
N THR A 142 -0.63 -18.12 30.01
CA THR A 142 -2.06 -17.96 29.78
C THR A 142 -2.33 -16.79 28.82
N PHE A 143 -3.35 -16.95 27.97
CA PHE A 143 -3.67 -16.03 26.90
C PHE A 143 -5.11 -15.49 27.01
N PRO A 144 -5.40 -14.26 26.48
CA PRO A 144 -6.67 -13.60 26.73
C PRO A 144 -7.89 -14.30 26.12
N GLN A 145 -7.75 -15.06 25.05
CA GLN A 145 -8.87 -15.80 24.44
C GLN A 145 -9.40 -16.95 25.33
N THR A 146 -8.65 -17.38 26.34
CA THR A 146 -9.02 -18.48 27.23
C THR A 146 -9.05 -18.08 28.69
N HIS A 147 -8.36 -17.02 29.09
CA HIS A 147 -8.21 -16.58 30.49
C HIS A 147 -8.65 -15.13 30.70
N ASP A 148 -9.29 -14.52 29.69
CA ASP A 148 -9.84 -13.15 29.75
C ASP A 148 -8.85 -12.15 30.38
N GLU A 149 -9.35 -11.34 31.32
CA GLU A 149 -8.59 -10.27 31.98
C GLU A 149 -7.42 -10.79 32.89
N GLN A 150 -7.43 -12.06 33.23
CA GLN A 150 -6.43 -12.68 34.12
C GLN A 150 -5.27 -13.30 33.36
N SER A 151 -5.27 -13.25 32.02
CA SER A 151 -4.21 -13.82 31.19
C SER A 151 -2.81 -13.25 31.54
N ASP A 152 -1.77 -14.06 31.36
CA ASP A 152 -0.38 -13.61 31.49
C ASP A 152 0.02 -12.67 30.34
N ILE A 153 -0.44 -12.95 29.14
CA ILE A 153 -0.15 -12.16 27.92
C ILE A 153 -1.33 -11.24 27.58
N ARG A 154 -1.02 -10.06 27.05
CA ARG A 154 -2.00 -9.11 26.50
C ARG A 154 -1.87 -9.07 25.00
N ILE A 155 -2.99 -9.09 24.29
CA ILE A 155 -3.00 -9.11 22.82
C ILE A 155 -4.00 -8.10 22.29
N ALA A 156 -3.54 -7.26 21.33
CA ALA A 156 -4.37 -6.24 20.70
C ALA A 156 -4.06 -6.12 19.21
N HIS A 157 -4.98 -5.54 18.47
CA HIS A 157 -4.79 -5.05 17.11
C HIS A 157 -4.76 -3.52 17.11
N CYS A 158 -3.81 -2.95 16.40
CA CYS A 158 -3.74 -1.51 16.16
C CYS A 158 -3.26 -1.26 14.74
N PRO A 159 -4.17 -1.24 13.74
CA PRO A 159 -3.79 -1.10 12.34
C PRO A 159 -3.17 0.26 12.07
N GLU A 160 -2.15 0.28 11.20
CA GLU A 160 -1.54 1.52 10.75
C GLU A 160 -2.41 2.24 9.72
N ARG A 161 -2.49 3.57 9.83
CA ARG A 161 -3.39 4.43 9.04
C ARG A 161 -2.66 5.65 8.47
N VAL A 162 -1.37 5.52 8.14
CA VAL A 162 -0.55 6.59 7.60
C VAL A 162 -0.46 6.58 6.08
N LEU A 163 -0.15 7.74 5.52
CA LEU A 163 0.09 7.93 4.10
C LEU A 163 1.61 7.95 3.82
N PRO A 164 2.13 7.13 2.89
CA PRO A 164 3.51 7.22 2.45
C PRO A 164 3.90 8.64 2.04
N GLY A 165 5.09 9.09 2.50
CA GLY A 165 5.57 10.46 2.36
C GLY A 165 5.18 11.39 3.52
N HIS A 166 4.34 10.93 4.47
CA HIS A 166 3.91 11.65 5.66
C HIS A 166 3.96 10.80 6.92
N VAL A 167 4.58 9.62 6.85
CA VAL A 167 4.50 8.58 7.88
C VAL A 167 4.96 9.12 9.24
N MET A 168 6.11 9.78 9.30
CA MET A 168 6.67 10.26 10.57
C MET A 168 5.76 11.23 11.32
N ARG A 169 5.09 12.14 10.61
CA ARG A 169 4.14 13.07 11.19
C ARG A 169 2.83 12.39 11.57
N GLU A 170 2.27 11.61 10.64
CA GLU A 170 0.95 10.99 10.82
C GLU A 170 0.96 9.90 11.90
N LEU A 171 2.09 9.21 12.12
CA LEU A 171 2.25 8.29 13.27
C LEU A 171 1.98 8.99 14.61
N ILE A 172 2.37 10.27 14.72
CA ILE A 172 2.26 11.05 15.95
C ILE A 172 0.90 11.74 16.06
N GLU A 173 0.41 12.33 14.98
CA GLU A 173 -0.75 13.22 14.98
C GLU A 173 -2.09 12.50 14.81
N ASN A 174 -2.12 11.39 14.05
CA ASN A 174 -3.37 10.69 13.72
C ASN A 174 -3.95 9.95 14.93
N ASP A 175 -5.28 9.88 14.97
CA ASP A 175 -6.01 9.01 15.87
C ASP A 175 -5.70 7.55 15.61
N ARG A 176 -5.61 6.75 16.68
CA ARG A 176 -5.40 5.30 16.62
C ARG A 176 -6.67 4.55 16.99
N VAL A 177 -7.00 3.52 16.18
CA VAL A 177 -8.03 2.55 16.55
C VAL A 177 -7.34 1.37 17.20
N ILE A 178 -7.67 1.10 18.47
CA ILE A 178 -7.03 0.06 19.28
C ILE A 178 -8.05 -0.96 19.73
N GLY A 179 -7.91 -2.19 19.26
CA GLY A 179 -8.80 -3.31 19.59
C GLY A 179 -8.09 -4.41 20.37
N GLY A 180 -8.31 -4.50 21.67
CA GLY A 180 -7.84 -5.62 22.48
C GLY A 180 -8.75 -6.85 22.33
N ILE A 181 -8.21 -8.05 22.60
CA ILE A 181 -9.05 -9.23 22.81
C ILE A 181 -9.90 -9.05 24.08
N THR A 182 -9.33 -8.38 25.10
CA THR A 182 -10.06 -7.94 26.31
C THR A 182 -9.86 -6.44 26.53
N ALA A 183 -10.65 -5.83 27.43
CA ALA A 183 -10.50 -4.42 27.78
C ALA A 183 -9.08 -4.12 28.31
N ARG A 184 -8.55 -4.96 29.18
CA ARG A 184 -7.19 -4.83 29.72
C ARG A 184 -6.12 -4.90 28.61
N CYS A 185 -6.33 -5.69 27.56
CA CYS A 185 -5.43 -5.71 26.40
C CYS A 185 -5.42 -4.35 25.69
N SER A 186 -6.60 -3.73 25.51
CA SER A 186 -6.70 -2.38 24.95
C SER A 186 -6.00 -1.33 25.82
N ASP A 187 -6.18 -1.38 27.14
CA ASP A 187 -5.55 -0.43 28.08
C ASP A 187 -4.02 -0.50 28.01
N TYR A 188 -3.45 -1.70 27.90
CA TYR A 188 -2.00 -1.88 27.75
C TYR A 188 -1.51 -1.32 26.40
N ALA A 189 -2.23 -1.55 25.32
CA ALA A 189 -1.88 -1.01 24.01
C ALA A 189 -1.99 0.51 23.97
N VAL A 190 -3.05 1.09 24.56
CA VAL A 190 -3.19 2.55 24.73
C VAL A 190 -2.01 3.13 25.51
N ALA A 191 -1.63 2.49 26.62
CA ALA A 191 -0.51 2.96 27.45
C ALA A 191 0.81 2.96 26.66
N LEU A 192 1.03 1.99 25.76
CA LEU A 192 2.20 1.93 24.89
C LEU A 192 2.18 3.06 23.85
N TYR A 193 1.11 3.20 23.07
CA TYR A 193 1.02 4.21 22.01
C TYR A 193 0.98 5.65 22.51
N LYS A 194 0.39 5.89 23.69
CA LYS A 194 0.39 7.23 24.32
C LYS A 194 1.77 7.74 24.73
N THR A 195 2.83 6.94 24.59
CA THR A 195 4.20 7.43 24.73
C THR A 195 4.59 8.43 23.64
N PHE A 196 3.95 8.38 22.47
CA PHE A 196 4.24 9.30 21.37
C PHE A 196 2.98 9.82 20.63
N VAL A 197 1.87 9.11 20.63
CA VAL A 197 0.64 9.49 19.91
C VAL A 197 -0.02 10.68 20.60
N GLN A 198 -0.20 11.76 19.84
CA GLN A 198 -0.92 12.98 20.26
C GLN A 198 -2.41 12.90 19.93
N GLY A 199 -2.77 12.20 18.87
CA GLY A 199 -4.15 11.92 18.51
C GLY A 199 -4.90 11.10 19.57
N GLU A 200 -6.18 10.87 19.34
CA GLU A 200 -7.01 10.05 20.22
C GLU A 200 -6.69 8.55 20.02
N CYS A 201 -6.67 7.78 21.11
CA CYS A 201 -6.66 6.33 21.06
C CYS A 201 -8.09 5.83 21.27
N VAL A 202 -8.78 5.54 20.17
CA VAL A 202 -10.17 5.07 20.18
C VAL A 202 -10.19 3.58 20.47
N ILE A 203 -10.78 3.19 21.60
CA ILE A 203 -10.82 1.81 22.06
C ILE A 203 -12.01 1.07 21.43
N THR A 204 -11.76 -0.14 20.94
CA THR A 204 -12.75 -1.09 20.47
C THR A 204 -12.28 -2.53 20.73
N ASN A 205 -12.91 -3.55 20.12
CA ASN A 205 -12.42 -4.93 20.12
C ASN A 205 -11.55 -5.22 18.88
N ALA A 206 -10.77 -6.31 18.93
CA ALA A 206 -9.83 -6.67 17.88
C ALA A 206 -10.50 -6.80 16.50
N ARG A 207 -11.64 -7.49 16.41
CA ARG A 207 -12.38 -7.69 15.14
C ARG A 207 -12.85 -6.38 14.52
N THR A 208 -13.35 -5.46 15.36
CA THR A 208 -13.79 -4.14 14.89
C THR A 208 -12.61 -3.29 14.43
N ALA A 209 -11.45 -3.34 15.11
CA ALA A 209 -10.25 -2.64 14.71
C ALA A 209 -9.70 -3.16 13.37
N GLU A 210 -9.66 -4.49 13.18
CA GLU A 210 -9.31 -5.12 11.90
C GLU A 210 -10.25 -4.66 10.77
N MET A 211 -11.56 -4.74 11.01
CA MET A 211 -12.55 -4.37 10.01
C MET A 211 -12.53 -2.88 9.68
N ALA A 212 -12.25 -2.00 10.65
CA ALA A 212 -12.19 -0.56 10.43
C ALA A 212 -11.15 -0.20 9.36
N LYS A 213 -9.94 -0.76 9.46
CA LYS A 213 -8.90 -0.56 8.45
C LYS A 213 -9.30 -1.07 7.07
N LEU A 214 -9.84 -2.27 7.00
CA LEU A 214 -10.30 -2.86 5.74
C LEU A 214 -11.43 -2.04 5.11
N THR A 215 -12.33 -1.51 5.95
CA THR A 215 -13.44 -0.66 5.51
C THR A 215 -12.95 0.65 4.90
N GLU A 216 -11.95 1.30 5.49
CA GLU A 216 -11.38 2.54 4.94
C GLU A 216 -10.83 2.35 3.52
N ASN A 217 -10.07 1.28 3.30
CA ASN A 217 -9.50 0.99 2.00
C ASN A 217 -10.55 0.50 1.00
N SER A 218 -11.52 -0.30 1.44
CA SER A 218 -12.65 -0.74 0.60
C SER A 218 -13.54 0.43 0.19
N PHE A 219 -13.80 1.38 1.09
CA PHE A 219 -14.55 2.60 0.76
C PHE A 219 -13.85 3.40 -0.34
N ARG A 220 -12.53 3.58 -0.24
CA ARG A 220 -11.77 4.27 -1.30
C ARG A 220 -11.81 3.50 -2.61
N ASP A 221 -11.64 2.19 -2.57
CA ASP A 221 -11.67 1.32 -3.75
C ASP A 221 -13.01 1.39 -4.49
N VAL A 222 -14.12 1.30 -3.75
CA VAL A 222 -15.48 1.43 -4.31
C VAL A 222 -15.68 2.80 -4.96
N ASN A 223 -15.21 3.88 -4.34
CA ASN A 223 -15.34 5.23 -4.91
C ASN A 223 -14.48 5.42 -6.16
N ILE A 224 -13.29 4.78 -6.22
CA ILE A 224 -12.45 4.78 -7.42
C ILE A 224 -13.12 3.94 -8.52
N ALA A 225 -13.68 2.78 -8.18
CA ALA A 225 -14.40 1.93 -9.13
C ALA A 225 -15.59 2.67 -9.76
N PHE A 226 -16.35 3.41 -8.96
CA PHE A 226 -17.44 4.24 -9.47
C PHE A 226 -16.93 5.29 -10.48
N ALA A 227 -15.84 5.99 -10.18
CA ALA A 227 -15.25 6.95 -11.12
C ALA A 227 -14.73 6.27 -12.40
N ASN A 228 -14.09 5.11 -12.26
CA ASN A 228 -13.58 4.32 -13.38
C ASN A 228 -14.71 3.81 -14.28
N GLU A 229 -15.79 3.29 -13.69
CA GLU A 229 -16.99 2.85 -14.43
C GLU A 229 -17.65 4.03 -15.15
N LEU A 230 -17.81 5.19 -14.48
CA LEU A 230 -18.32 6.41 -15.13
C LEU A 230 -17.48 6.79 -16.34
N SER A 231 -16.14 6.66 -16.28
CA SER A 231 -15.29 7.00 -17.41
C SER A 231 -15.54 6.10 -18.62
N MET A 232 -15.83 4.81 -18.41
CA MET A 232 -16.16 3.85 -19.48
C MET A 232 -17.57 4.13 -20.05
N ILE A 233 -18.53 4.45 -19.19
CA ILE A 233 -19.89 4.85 -19.59
C ILE A 233 -19.86 6.14 -20.42
N CYS A 234 -19.16 7.16 -19.94
CA CYS A 234 -19.03 8.45 -20.62
C CYS A 234 -18.39 8.32 -21.99
N ASP A 235 -17.33 7.52 -22.09
CA ASP A 235 -16.70 7.21 -23.38
C ASP A 235 -17.68 6.57 -24.39
N LYS A 236 -18.52 5.65 -23.92
CA LYS A 236 -19.55 5.02 -24.75
C LYS A 236 -20.65 5.99 -25.21
N LEU A 237 -20.90 7.01 -24.40
CA LEU A 237 -21.96 8.00 -24.63
C LEU A 237 -21.44 9.33 -25.23
N ASP A 238 -20.16 9.40 -25.57
CA ASP A 238 -19.48 10.61 -26.07
C ASP A 238 -19.62 11.80 -25.11
N ILE A 239 -19.44 11.54 -23.81
CA ILE A 239 -19.49 12.53 -22.73
C ILE A 239 -18.08 12.71 -22.15
N ASN A 240 -17.69 13.97 -21.87
CA ASN A 240 -16.46 14.25 -21.14
C ASN A 240 -16.64 13.93 -19.65
N VAL A 241 -16.02 12.84 -19.18
CA VAL A 241 -16.14 12.38 -17.78
C VAL A 241 -15.59 13.39 -16.77
N TRP A 242 -14.55 14.11 -17.12
CA TRP A 242 -13.92 15.12 -16.26
C TRP A 242 -14.84 16.30 -16.00
N GLU A 243 -15.52 16.76 -17.04
CA GLU A 243 -16.55 17.79 -16.95
C GLU A 243 -17.74 17.27 -16.13
N LEU A 244 -18.23 16.07 -16.43
CA LEU A 244 -19.33 15.45 -15.69
C LEU A 244 -19.03 15.39 -14.19
N ILE A 245 -17.86 14.86 -13.80
CA ILE A 245 -17.47 14.76 -12.39
C ILE A 245 -17.37 16.13 -11.73
N LYS A 246 -16.80 17.14 -12.42
CA LYS A 246 -16.73 18.50 -11.91
C LYS A 246 -18.12 19.11 -11.68
N LEU A 247 -19.06 18.85 -12.57
CA LEU A 247 -20.44 19.32 -12.43
C LEU A 247 -21.19 18.57 -11.33
N ALA A 248 -21.09 17.23 -11.27
CA ALA A 248 -21.74 16.42 -10.25
C ALA A 248 -21.25 16.76 -8.84
N ASN A 249 -19.95 17.02 -8.67
CA ASN A 249 -19.34 17.41 -7.39
C ASN A 249 -19.75 18.82 -6.91
N ARG A 250 -20.48 19.59 -7.71
CA ARG A 250 -21.11 20.83 -7.21
C ARG A 250 -22.29 20.55 -6.27
N HIS A 251 -22.82 19.34 -6.30
CA HIS A 251 -23.86 18.94 -5.36
C HIS A 251 -23.24 18.68 -3.96
N PRO A 252 -23.78 19.29 -2.88
CA PRO A 252 -23.11 19.32 -1.56
C PRO A 252 -22.92 17.94 -0.91
N ARG A 253 -23.60 16.91 -1.38
CA ARG A 253 -23.50 15.52 -0.87
C ARG A 253 -22.79 14.56 -1.85
N VAL A 254 -22.14 15.08 -2.88
CA VAL A 254 -21.47 14.27 -3.91
C VAL A 254 -19.99 14.65 -3.94
N ASN A 255 -19.12 13.64 -3.85
CA ASN A 255 -17.67 13.80 -3.96
C ASN A 255 -17.08 12.60 -4.74
N ILE A 256 -17.27 12.61 -6.05
CA ILE A 256 -16.75 11.59 -6.96
C ILE A 256 -15.25 11.79 -7.12
N LEU A 257 -14.48 10.73 -6.99
CA LEU A 257 -13.04 10.72 -7.21
C LEU A 257 -12.71 10.81 -8.71
N GLN A 258 -11.44 11.01 -9.04
CA GLN A 258 -10.98 11.05 -10.42
C GLN A 258 -10.73 9.62 -10.94
N PRO A 259 -11.17 9.29 -12.17
CA PRO A 259 -10.84 8.02 -12.80
C PRO A 259 -9.35 7.93 -13.15
N GLY A 260 -8.88 6.72 -13.40
CA GLY A 260 -7.51 6.45 -13.80
C GLY A 260 -7.38 5.14 -14.58
N PRO A 261 -6.15 4.68 -14.85
CA PRO A 261 -5.91 3.47 -15.63
C PRO A 261 -6.13 2.16 -14.84
N GLY A 262 -6.47 2.26 -13.57
CA GLY A 262 -6.64 1.16 -12.63
C GLY A 262 -6.23 1.56 -11.22
N VAL A 263 -6.21 0.60 -10.30
CA VAL A 263 -5.82 0.81 -8.90
C VAL A 263 -4.61 -0.07 -8.58
N GLY A 264 -3.52 0.57 -8.18
CA GLY A 264 -2.27 -0.08 -7.78
C GLY A 264 -1.93 0.09 -6.31
N GLY A 265 -0.72 -0.33 -5.95
CA GLY A 265 -0.22 -0.30 -4.59
C GLY A 265 -0.67 -1.47 -3.73
N HIS A 266 -0.07 -1.58 -2.54
CA HIS A 266 -0.23 -2.75 -1.68
C HIS A 266 -1.46 -2.74 -0.77
N CYS A 267 -2.20 -1.64 -0.69
CA CYS A 267 -3.30 -1.49 0.26
C CYS A 267 -4.66 -1.55 -0.44
N ILE A 268 -4.99 -0.54 -1.27
CA ILE A 268 -6.33 -0.43 -1.87
C ILE A 268 -6.62 -1.58 -2.84
N ALA A 269 -5.61 -2.07 -3.55
CA ALA A 269 -5.76 -3.21 -4.46
C ALA A 269 -5.88 -4.58 -3.74
N VAL A 270 -5.47 -4.67 -2.47
CA VAL A 270 -5.34 -5.93 -1.71
C VAL A 270 -6.40 -6.07 -0.62
N ASP A 271 -6.52 -5.09 0.25
CA ASP A 271 -7.32 -5.18 1.48
C ASP A 271 -8.82 -5.50 1.25
N PRO A 272 -9.48 -4.99 0.19
CA PRO A 272 -10.87 -5.35 -0.10
C PRO A 272 -11.07 -6.85 -0.32
N TRP A 273 -10.08 -7.55 -0.88
CA TRP A 273 -10.13 -8.99 -1.07
C TRP A 273 -10.16 -9.76 0.25
N PHE A 274 -9.61 -9.21 1.34
CA PHE A 274 -9.70 -9.83 2.67
C PHE A 274 -11.15 -9.88 3.18
N ILE A 275 -11.95 -8.85 2.88
CA ILE A 275 -13.40 -8.87 3.18
C ILE A 275 -14.10 -9.87 2.27
N VAL A 276 -13.80 -9.84 0.96
CA VAL A 276 -14.44 -10.73 -0.03
C VAL A 276 -14.14 -12.20 0.27
N SER A 277 -12.89 -12.55 0.57
CA SER A 277 -12.52 -13.94 0.88
C SER A 277 -13.21 -14.47 2.14
N LYS A 278 -13.40 -13.61 3.14
CA LYS A 278 -14.02 -13.98 4.43
C LYS A 278 -15.55 -14.04 4.36
N THR A 279 -16.16 -13.18 3.55
CA THR A 279 -17.64 -13.06 3.44
C THR A 279 -18.08 -12.98 1.98
N PRO A 280 -17.84 -14.03 1.17
CA PRO A 280 -18.00 -13.96 -0.29
C PRO A 280 -19.46 -13.72 -0.74
N GLU A 281 -20.44 -14.15 0.03
CA GLU A 281 -21.85 -13.95 -0.29
C GLU A 281 -22.34 -12.53 0.02
N GLN A 282 -21.79 -11.89 1.05
CA GLN A 282 -22.20 -10.56 1.52
C GLN A 282 -21.43 -9.44 0.82
N ALA A 283 -20.14 -9.65 0.49
CA ALA A 283 -19.23 -8.64 -0.05
C ALA A 283 -19.40 -8.40 -1.56
N ARG A 284 -20.65 -8.31 -2.03
CA ARG A 284 -20.98 -8.20 -3.47
C ARG A 284 -20.49 -6.89 -4.09
N LEU A 285 -20.78 -5.76 -3.45
CA LEU A 285 -20.35 -4.43 -3.92
C LEU A 285 -18.82 -4.30 -3.93
N ILE A 286 -18.16 -4.74 -2.84
CA ILE A 286 -16.70 -4.66 -2.70
C ILE A 286 -16.02 -5.50 -3.78
N ARG A 287 -16.51 -6.72 -4.03
CA ARG A 287 -16.03 -7.59 -5.11
C ARG A 287 -16.17 -6.93 -6.48
N THR A 288 -17.37 -6.46 -6.81
CA THR A 288 -17.65 -5.84 -8.11
C THR A 288 -16.78 -4.58 -8.32
N ALA A 289 -16.56 -3.80 -7.27
CA ALA A 289 -15.66 -2.65 -7.33
C ALA A 289 -14.22 -3.06 -7.68
N ARG A 290 -13.71 -4.14 -7.06
CA ARG A 290 -12.39 -4.69 -7.43
C ARG A 290 -12.36 -5.17 -8.88
N GLU A 291 -13.37 -5.90 -9.32
CA GLU A 291 -13.48 -6.39 -10.69
C GLU A 291 -13.50 -5.22 -11.70
N VAL A 292 -14.22 -4.13 -11.42
CA VAL A 292 -14.21 -2.91 -12.24
C VAL A 292 -12.81 -2.30 -12.29
N ASN A 293 -12.16 -2.11 -11.15
CA ASN A 293 -10.82 -1.52 -11.08
C ASN A 293 -9.76 -2.40 -11.77
N ASP A 294 -9.87 -3.72 -11.64
CA ASP A 294 -8.94 -4.68 -12.23
C ASP A 294 -9.13 -4.83 -13.74
N SER A 295 -10.34 -4.57 -14.27
CA SER A 295 -10.64 -4.56 -15.71
C SER A 295 -10.21 -3.28 -16.42
N LYS A 296 -9.96 -2.19 -15.67
CA LYS A 296 -9.67 -0.88 -16.25
C LYS A 296 -8.39 -0.83 -17.10
N PRO A 297 -7.29 -1.52 -16.75
CA PRO A 297 -6.09 -1.59 -17.61
C PRO A 297 -6.40 -2.13 -19.00
N GLU A 298 -7.21 -3.20 -19.10
CA GLU A 298 -7.58 -3.77 -20.40
C GLU A 298 -8.40 -2.79 -21.25
N TRP A 299 -9.31 -2.04 -20.62
CA TRP A 299 -10.05 -0.99 -21.31
C TRP A 299 -9.11 0.08 -21.89
N VAL A 300 -8.10 0.52 -21.15
CA VAL A 300 -7.08 1.48 -21.65
C VAL A 300 -6.30 0.88 -22.83
N ILE A 301 -5.87 -0.38 -22.72
CA ILE A 301 -5.17 -1.07 -23.79
C ILE A 301 -6.03 -1.15 -25.05
N ASN A 302 -7.32 -1.41 -24.91
CA ASN A 302 -8.24 -1.43 -26.07
C ASN A 302 -8.39 -0.04 -26.70
N LYS A 303 -8.36 1.05 -25.91
CA LYS A 303 -8.28 2.41 -26.47
C LYS A 303 -7.01 2.65 -27.27
N VAL A 304 -5.87 2.16 -26.79
CA VAL A 304 -4.60 2.25 -27.53
C VAL A 304 -4.66 1.47 -28.84
N LYS A 305 -5.25 0.26 -28.84
CA LYS A 305 -5.44 -0.53 -30.07
C LYS A 305 -6.30 0.21 -31.09
N ILE A 306 -7.38 0.85 -30.65
CA ILE A 306 -8.24 1.67 -31.51
C ILE A 306 -7.46 2.87 -32.06
N ALA A 307 -6.71 3.58 -31.23
CA ALA A 307 -5.87 4.69 -31.66
C ALA A 307 -4.82 4.29 -32.71
N ILE A 308 -4.19 3.10 -32.55
CA ILE A 308 -3.30 2.54 -33.57
C ILE A 308 -4.05 2.28 -34.89
N ALA A 309 -5.24 1.68 -34.83
CA ALA A 309 -6.04 1.39 -36.00
C ALA A 309 -6.48 2.69 -36.74
N ASP A 310 -6.92 3.70 -35.99
CA ASP A 310 -7.32 5.00 -36.54
C ASP A 310 -6.12 5.72 -37.18
N PHE A 311 -4.96 5.67 -36.54
CA PHE A 311 -3.72 6.22 -37.10
C PHE A 311 -3.33 5.53 -38.42
N MET A 312 -3.42 4.21 -38.46
CA MET A 312 -3.15 3.43 -39.68
C MET A 312 -4.13 3.74 -40.81
N GLN A 313 -5.41 3.90 -40.46
CA GLN A 313 -6.43 4.29 -41.45
C GLN A 313 -6.16 5.67 -42.05
N ALA A 314 -5.67 6.59 -41.23
CA ALA A 314 -5.32 7.96 -41.67
C ALA A 314 -3.96 7.99 -42.44
N ASN A 315 -3.13 6.96 -42.31
CA ASN A 315 -1.79 6.86 -42.92
C ASN A 315 -1.60 5.54 -43.64
N PRO A 316 -2.26 5.31 -44.79
CA PRO A 316 -2.31 4.00 -45.44
C PRO A 316 -0.94 3.50 -45.98
N ASP A 317 0.03 4.39 -46.12
CA ASP A 317 1.41 4.03 -46.56
C ASP A 317 2.29 3.53 -45.39
N LYS A 318 1.83 3.63 -44.13
CA LYS A 318 2.55 3.11 -42.97
C LYS A 318 2.12 1.70 -42.58
N THR A 319 3.02 0.96 -41.94
CA THR A 319 2.73 -0.32 -41.30
C THR A 319 2.69 -0.16 -39.76
N THR A 320 2.18 -1.15 -39.05
CA THR A 320 2.19 -1.12 -37.57
C THR A 320 3.57 -0.95 -36.94
N LYS A 321 4.63 -1.33 -37.70
CA LYS A 321 6.04 -1.16 -37.29
C LYS A 321 6.50 0.29 -37.36
N ASP A 322 5.84 1.09 -38.17
CA ASP A 322 6.18 2.50 -38.38
C ASP A 322 5.43 3.43 -37.41
N VAL A 323 4.56 2.85 -36.56
CA VAL A 323 3.79 3.62 -35.54
C VAL A 323 4.57 3.60 -34.23
N SER A 324 4.81 4.78 -33.68
CA SER A 324 5.43 4.94 -32.37
C SER A 324 4.40 5.26 -31.29
N VAL A 325 4.46 4.55 -30.16
CA VAL A 325 3.57 4.74 -29.01
C VAL A 325 4.39 5.20 -27.81
N ALA A 326 4.02 6.33 -27.22
CA ALA A 326 4.64 6.79 -25.97
C ALA A 326 3.70 6.60 -24.79
N CYS A 327 4.20 5.96 -23.71
CA CYS A 327 3.51 5.79 -22.42
C CYS A 327 4.08 6.74 -21.39
N TYR A 328 3.24 7.63 -20.84
CA TYR A 328 3.64 8.66 -19.90
C TYR A 328 3.21 8.30 -18.47
N GLY A 329 4.20 8.02 -17.63
CA GLY A 329 4.04 7.58 -16.25
C GLY A 329 3.95 6.07 -16.11
N LEU A 330 4.77 5.52 -15.22
CA LEU A 330 4.83 4.09 -14.91
C LEU A 330 4.58 3.79 -13.44
N ALA A 331 4.70 4.81 -12.56
CA ALA A 331 4.45 4.67 -11.14
C ALA A 331 2.96 4.42 -10.84
N PHE A 332 2.66 3.82 -9.69
CA PHE A 332 1.26 3.59 -9.31
C PHE A 332 0.55 4.87 -8.83
N LYS A 333 1.29 5.94 -8.54
CA LYS A 333 0.80 7.22 -8.03
C LYS A 333 1.67 8.37 -8.57
N PRO A 334 1.11 9.59 -8.74
CA PRO A 334 1.89 10.74 -9.20
C PRO A 334 3.05 11.11 -8.27
N ASP A 335 4.14 11.58 -8.88
CA ASP A 335 5.29 12.19 -8.20
C ASP A 335 6.03 11.29 -7.20
N ILE A 336 6.04 9.97 -7.45
CA ILE A 336 6.81 8.97 -6.71
C ILE A 336 7.55 8.04 -7.66
N ASP A 337 8.53 7.31 -7.15
CA ASP A 337 9.35 6.32 -7.87
C ASP A 337 8.89 4.86 -7.69
N ASP A 338 7.75 4.64 -7.01
CA ASP A 338 7.26 3.29 -6.70
C ASP A 338 6.45 2.69 -7.85
N LEU A 339 7.01 1.64 -8.45
CA LEU A 339 6.44 0.91 -9.58
C LEU A 339 5.68 -0.37 -9.17
N ARG A 340 5.62 -0.68 -7.86
CA ARG A 340 5.01 -1.93 -7.38
C ARG A 340 3.50 -1.93 -7.62
N GLU A 341 3.01 -3.06 -8.15
CA GLU A 341 1.59 -3.25 -8.47
C GLU A 341 0.99 -2.08 -9.28
N SER A 342 1.81 -1.43 -10.12
CA SER A 342 1.35 -0.31 -10.94
C SER A 342 0.53 -0.78 -12.14
N PRO A 343 -0.73 -0.34 -12.28
CA PRO A 343 -1.52 -0.55 -13.49
C PRO A 343 -0.89 0.10 -14.72
N ALA A 344 -0.27 1.28 -14.56
CA ALA A 344 0.43 1.98 -15.64
C ALA A 344 1.60 1.16 -16.18
N LEU A 345 2.41 0.57 -15.29
CA LEU A 345 3.48 -0.34 -15.67
C LEU A 345 2.96 -1.57 -16.40
N SER A 346 1.88 -2.19 -15.91
CA SER A 346 1.24 -3.35 -16.53
C SER A 346 0.71 -3.02 -17.93
N ILE A 347 0.07 -1.86 -18.11
CA ILE A 347 -0.42 -1.38 -19.41
C ILE A 347 0.76 -1.21 -20.38
N ALA A 348 1.83 -0.53 -19.96
CA ALA A 348 3.01 -0.32 -20.80
C ALA A 348 3.63 -1.65 -21.24
N GLN A 349 3.76 -2.63 -20.33
CA GLN A 349 4.25 -3.98 -20.65
C GLN A 349 3.38 -4.71 -21.68
N GLN A 350 2.07 -4.61 -21.55
CA GLN A 350 1.15 -5.24 -22.48
C GLN A 350 1.18 -4.56 -23.85
N ILE A 351 1.27 -3.22 -23.91
CA ILE A 351 1.44 -2.49 -25.14
C ILE A 351 2.73 -2.94 -25.86
N MET A 352 3.86 -3.07 -25.15
CA MET A 352 5.12 -3.58 -25.69
C MET A 352 4.99 -5.00 -26.25
N THR A 353 4.16 -5.83 -25.64
CA THR A 353 3.93 -7.21 -26.11
C THR A 353 3.03 -7.26 -27.35
N LEU A 354 2.06 -6.36 -27.44
CA LEU A 354 1.03 -6.36 -28.49
C LEU A 354 1.41 -5.54 -29.72
N HIS A 355 2.29 -4.54 -29.56
CA HIS A 355 2.69 -3.60 -30.59
C HIS A 355 4.09 -3.95 -31.16
N ASN A 356 4.20 -3.95 -32.50
CA ASN A 356 5.43 -4.31 -33.19
C ASN A 356 6.32 -3.09 -33.55
N GLY A 357 5.82 -1.87 -33.33
CA GLY A 357 6.55 -0.62 -33.54
C GLY A 357 7.29 -0.17 -32.28
N ALA A 358 7.85 1.03 -32.31
CA ALA A 358 8.57 1.61 -31.17
C ALA A 358 7.62 1.91 -30.01
N VAL A 359 8.00 1.52 -28.78
CA VAL A 359 7.32 1.91 -27.54
C VAL A 359 8.30 2.72 -26.70
N LEU A 360 7.98 4.01 -26.52
CA LEU A 360 8.76 4.95 -25.73
C LEU A 360 8.14 5.06 -24.33
N LEU A 361 8.96 4.94 -23.29
CA LEU A 361 8.53 5.04 -21.92
C LEU A 361 9.04 6.33 -21.29
N VAL A 362 8.16 7.07 -20.63
CA VAL A 362 8.49 8.33 -19.95
C VAL A 362 8.12 8.22 -18.49
N GLU A 363 9.13 8.25 -17.60
CA GLU A 363 8.92 8.24 -16.15
C GLU A 363 9.96 9.14 -15.47
N PRO A 364 9.56 10.35 -15.06
CA PRO A 364 10.50 11.35 -14.55
C PRO A 364 11.11 11.00 -13.18
N ASN A 365 10.52 10.05 -12.46
CA ASN A 365 10.91 9.73 -11.08
C ASN A 365 11.79 8.47 -10.97
N VAL A 366 12.11 7.78 -12.09
CA VAL A 366 13.01 6.62 -12.09
C VAL A 366 14.18 6.83 -13.03
N GLN A 367 15.37 6.38 -12.61
CA GLN A 367 16.60 6.48 -13.41
C GLN A 367 16.81 5.29 -14.36
N SER A 368 16.14 4.16 -14.08
CA SER A 368 16.29 2.94 -14.87
C SER A 368 15.01 2.12 -14.84
N LEU A 369 14.72 1.47 -15.97
CA LEU A 369 13.56 0.59 -16.09
C LEU A 369 13.79 -0.74 -15.34
N PRO A 370 12.73 -1.33 -14.77
CA PRO A 370 12.77 -2.69 -14.26
C PRO A 370 13.18 -3.69 -15.35
N ALA A 371 13.80 -4.80 -14.95
CA ALA A 371 14.25 -5.85 -15.88
C ALA A 371 13.15 -6.34 -16.84
N LYS A 372 11.88 -6.31 -16.40
CA LYS A 372 10.72 -6.66 -17.22
C LYS A 372 10.48 -5.73 -18.42
N LEU A 373 11.06 -4.52 -18.40
CA LEU A 373 10.94 -3.50 -19.46
C LEU A 373 12.28 -3.23 -20.16
N SER A 374 13.29 -4.07 -19.98
CA SER A 374 14.64 -3.86 -20.51
C SER A 374 14.73 -3.78 -22.04
N SER A 375 13.68 -4.20 -22.76
CA SER A 375 13.58 -4.06 -24.22
C SER A 375 12.98 -2.73 -24.69
N ALA A 376 12.46 -1.90 -23.76
CA ALA A 376 11.96 -0.57 -24.08
C ALA A 376 13.01 0.49 -23.83
N GLU A 377 12.78 1.65 -24.42
CA GLU A 377 13.61 2.84 -24.23
C GLU A 377 12.94 3.79 -23.23
N LEU A 378 13.66 4.14 -22.14
CA LEU A 378 13.28 5.23 -21.26
C LEU A 378 13.80 6.53 -21.89
N VAL A 379 12.87 7.41 -22.25
CA VAL A 379 13.17 8.65 -22.94
C VAL A 379 12.70 9.88 -22.13
N GLU A 380 13.30 11.03 -22.44
CA GLU A 380 12.86 12.30 -21.90
C GLU A 380 11.48 12.68 -22.49
N PHE A 381 10.74 13.47 -21.72
CA PHE A 381 9.39 13.91 -22.06
C PHE A 381 9.32 14.61 -23.43
N GLU A 382 10.25 15.52 -23.72
CA GLU A 382 10.34 16.28 -24.98
C GLU A 382 10.63 15.37 -26.18
N THR A 383 11.44 14.34 -25.99
CA THR A 383 11.73 13.35 -27.02
C THR A 383 10.50 12.54 -27.38
N ALA A 384 9.76 12.07 -26.39
CA ALA A 384 8.52 11.35 -26.61
C ALA A 384 7.46 12.23 -27.29
N PHE A 385 7.34 13.48 -26.90
CA PHE A 385 6.42 14.45 -27.53
C PHE A 385 6.72 14.68 -29.00
N ALA A 386 8.00 14.72 -29.37
CA ALA A 386 8.43 14.98 -30.76
C ALA A 386 8.30 13.75 -31.65
N GLN A 387 8.40 12.53 -31.09
CA GLN A 387 8.57 11.30 -31.89
C GLN A 387 7.33 10.40 -31.92
N ALA A 388 6.44 10.51 -30.92
CA ALA A 388 5.32 9.58 -30.83
C ALA A 388 4.16 9.94 -31.74
N ASP A 389 3.61 8.95 -32.43
CA ASP A 389 2.37 9.04 -33.20
C ASP A 389 1.15 8.86 -32.28
N ILE A 390 1.29 8.15 -31.16
CA ILE A 390 0.24 7.91 -30.17
C ILE A 390 0.79 8.20 -28.76
N HIS A 391 0.08 9.04 -28.05
CA HIS A 391 0.43 9.49 -26.70
C HIS A 391 -0.53 8.90 -25.67
N VAL A 392 -0.03 8.02 -24.77
CA VAL A 392 -0.82 7.32 -23.75
C VAL A 392 -0.46 7.87 -22.38
N LEU A 393 -1.31 8.73 -21.82
CA LEU A 393 -1.11 9.26 -20.48
C LEU A 393 -1.69 8.32 -19.43
N LEU A 394 -0.83 7.77 -18.58
CA LEU A 394 -1.18 6.78 -17.56
C LEU A 394 -1.09 7.34 -16.14
N VAL A 395 -0.15 8.25 -15.87
CA VAL A 395 0.02 8.89 -14.55
C VAL A 395 0.12 10.40 -14.72
N ASP A 396 -0.57 11.15 -13.86
CA ASP A 396 -0.65 12.61 -13.91
C ASP A 396 0.47 13.28 -13.09
N HIS A 397 1.75 12.93 -13.37
CA HIS A 397 2.90 13.62 -12.78
C HIS A 397 2.85 15.12 -13.04
N LYS A 398 3.37 15.91 -12.10
CA LYS A 398 3.45 17.39 -12.28
C LYS A 398 4.18 17.78 -13.55
N ALA A 399 5.22 17.02 -13.91
CA ALA A 399 6.00 17.24 -15.12
C ALA A 399 5.15 17.21 -16.40
N PHE A 400 4.07 16.40 -16.45
CA PHE A 400 3.22 16.25 -17.64
C PHE A 400 2.13 17.31 -17.75
N LYS A 401 1.88 18.10 -16.69
CA LYS A 401 0.84 19.15 -16.69
C LYS A 401 1.27 20.42 -17.42
N ALA A 402 2.57 20.56 -17.70
CA ALA A 402 3.13 21.77 -18.30
C ALA A 402 2.88 21.90 -19.81
N ALA A 403 2.62 20.79 -20.50
CA ALA A 403 2.44 20.76 -21.96
C ALA A 403 1.48 19.64 -22.36
N LYS A 404 0.85 19.82 -23.53
CA LYS A 404 -0.01 18.86 -24.20
C LYS A 404 0.60 18.52 -25.56
N PRO A 405 0.60 17.24 -26.03
CA PRO A 405 1.05 16.91 -27.37
C PRO A 405 0.32 17.74 -28.45
N SER A 406 1.09 18.28 -29.39
CA SER A 406 0.54 19.11 -30.48
C SER A 406 0.17 18.31 -31.74
N HIS A 407 0.55 17.03 -31.79
CA HIS A 407 0.28 16.09 -32.89
C HIS A 407 0.05 14.70 -32.34
N GLY A 408 -0.31 13.76 -33.20
CA GLY A 408 -0.60 12.38 -32.82
C GLY A 408 -1.98 12.20 -32.18
N ILE A 409 -2.29 10.95 -31.87
CA ILE A 409 -3.55 10.59 -31.19
C ILE A 409 -3.31 10.49 -29.68
N ILE A 410 -4.14 11.11 -28.89
CA ILE A 410 -4.01 11.15 -27.43
C ILE A 410 -5.00 10.16 -26.80
N VAL A 411 -4.48 9.25 -25.98
CA VAL A 411 -5.25 8.40 -25.06
C VAL A 411 -4.96 8.89 -23.64
N ASP A 412 -5.83 9.78 -23.14
CA ASP A 412 -5.66 10.38 -21.82
C ASP A 412 -6.55 9.66 -20.79
N SER A 413 -5.93 8.89 -19.88
CA SER A 413 -6.63 8.23 -18.79
C SER A 413 -6.77 9.07 -17.52
N LYS A 414 -6.20 10.29 -17.50
CA LYS A 414 -6.09 11.16 -16.32
C LYS A 414 -6.75 12.54 -16.49
N GLY A 415 -7.11 12.92 -17.71
CA GLY A 415 -7.82 14.17 -18.01
C GLY A 415 -7.01 15.43 -17.83
N ILE A 416 -5.72 15.40 -18.07
CA ILE A 416 -4.85 16.59 -17.97
C ILE A 416 -4.42 17.15 -19.33
N TRP A 417 -4.73 16.45 -20.44
CA TRP A 417 -4.37 16.88 -21.80
C TRP A 417 -5.56 17.29 -22.70
#